data_8b8a3d951307a602faa3b46a9c551c84
#
_entry.id   8b8a3d951307a602faa3b46a9c551c84
#
_cell.length_a   1.000
_cell.length_b   1.000
_cell.length_c   1.000
_cell.angle_alpha   90.00
_cell.angle_beta   90.00
_cell.angle_gamma   90.00
#
_symmetry.space_group_name_H-M   'P 1'
#
loop_
_entity.id
_entity.type
_entity.pdbx_description
1 polymer ?
#
loop_
_entity_poly.entity_id
_entity_poly.type
_entity_poly.pdbx_seq_one_letter_code
_entity_poly.pdbx_strand_id
1 'polypeptide(L)'
;MKKIFLSLMLAFCLLPQTHAGKDDEHITLNTGLLFQNTLNATFGYEKELKYDNAFEIFGEVGNRWAKDPECGKVCNKSFWKNYYWNGGILYKKSLVRWKNSTLRLDLGPVAGAFRGDYFFGAEGSFEYSYTFTNGWKFALKQKNNVNFMHGDTFRNGFTIGVKIPL
;
A
#
# COMPACT_ATOMS: atom_id res chain seq x y z
N MET A 1 -5.90 8.15 -25.72
CA MET A 1 -5.72 7.71 -24.32
C MET A 1 -4.60 8.44 -23.58
N LYS A 2 -3.37 8.57 -24.11
CA LYS A 2 -2.25 9.29 -23.45
C LYS A 2 -2.57 10.77 -23.12
N LYS A 3 -3.30 11.48 -23.99
CA LYS A 3 -3.68 12.90 -23.79
C LYS A 3 -4.71 13.07 -22.65
N ILE A 4 -5.64 12.11 -22.51
CA ILE A 4 -6.66 12.12 -21.44
C ILE A 4 -6.01 11.90 -20.08
N PHE A 5 -5.04 10.98 -20.00
CA PHE A 5 -4.30 10.71 -18.77
C PHE A 5 -3.46 11.91 -18.32
N LEU A 6 -2.78 12.56 -19.26
CA LEU A 6 -1.99 13.76 -19.01
C LEU A 6 -2.88 14.93 -18.58
N SER A 7 -4.04 15.11 -19.23
CA SER A 7 -5.03 16.14 -18.88
C SER A 7 -5.63 15.91 -17.50
N LEU A 8 -5.90 14.66 -17.13
CA LEU A 8 -6.39 14.29 -15.80
C LEU A 8 -5.32 14.60 -14.73
N MET A 9 -4.06 14.24 -14.98
CA MET A 9 -2.95 14.59 -14.08
C MET A 9 -2.76 16.10 -13.92
N LEU A 10 -2.86 16.86 -15.02
CA LEU A 10 -2.74 18.32 -14.96
C LEU A 10 -3.91 18.96 -14.18
N ALA A 11 -5.14 18.47 -14.36
CA ALA A 11 -6.30 18.95 -13.63
C ALA A 11 -6.17 18.70 -12.12
N PHE A 12 -5.59 17.57 -11.70
CA PHE A 12 -5.30 17.25 -10.30
C PHE A 12 -4.22 18.18 -9.69
N CYS A 13 -3.27 18.68 -10.49
CA CYS A 13 -2.23 19.59 -10.00
C CYS A 13 -2.72 21.03 -9.73
N LEU A 14 -3.91 21.41 -10.25
CA LEU A 14 -4.42 22.77 -10.17
C LEU A 14 -5.43 23.03 -9.04
N LEU A 15 -5.76 22.01 -8.25
CA LEU A 15 -6.70 22.14 -7.13
C LEU A 15 -6.08 22.94 -5.97
N PRO A 16 -6.79 23.91 -5.38
CA PRO A 16 -6.27 24.72 -4.29
C PRO A 16 -6.00 23.92 -3.01
N GLN A 17 -5.02 24.37 -2.25
CA GLN A 17 -4.46 23.69 -1.10
C GLN A 17 -5.26 23.92 0.16
N THR A 18 -5.65 22.86 0.86
CA THR A 18 -5.95 22.94 2.29
C THR A 18 -4.75 22.37 3.07
N HIS A 19 -4.30 23.09 4.08
CA HIS A 19 -3.31 22.56 5.01
C HIS A 19 -4.03 21.54 5.90
N ALA A 20 -3.68 20.29 5.74
CA ALA A 20 -4.00 19.29 6.75
C ALA A 20 -3.31 19.69 8.05
N GLY A 21 -4.08 19.80 9.13
CA GLY A 21 -3.58 20.19 10.44
C GLY A 21 -2.64 19.14 11.03
N LYS A 22 -1.88 19.51 12.03
CA LYS A 22 -1.13 18.54 12.87
C LYS A 22 -2.15 17.61 13.53
N ASP A 23 -1.83 16.32 13.55
CA ASP A 23 -2.62 15.22 14.17
C ASP A 23 -3.81 14.74 13.34
N ASP A 24 -3.77 14.87 12.01
CA ASP A 24 -4.81 14.32 11.14
C ASP A 24 -4.77 12.77 11.16
N GLU A 25 -5.95 12.20 11.27
CA GLU A 25 -6.17 10.76 11.26
C GLU A 25 -6.86 10.36 9.97
N HIS A 26 -6.45 9.22 9.40
CA HIS A 26 -6.96 8.74 8.12
C HIS A 26 -7.24 7.24 8.17
N ILE A 27 -8.30 6.82 7.53
CA ILE A 27 -8.47 5.43 7.10
C ILE A 27 -7.77 5.28 5.76
N THR A 28 -6.91 4.26 5.63
CA THR A 28 -6.18 3.96 4.40
C THR A 28 -6.78 2.74 3.73
N LEU A 29 -7.04 2.84 2.42
CA LEU A 29 -7.52 1.76 1.57
C LEU A 29 -6.63 1.68 0.36
N ASN A 30 -5.89 0.57 0.21
CA ASN A 30 -4.99 0.39 -0.92
C ASN A 30 -5.25 -0.95 -1.62
N THR A 31 -5.00 -1.00 -2.91
CA THR A 31 -4.99 -2.24 -3.69
C THR A 31 -3.82 -2.20 -4.67
N GLY A 32 -3.31 -3.35 -5.05
CA GLY A 32 -2.19 -3.36 -5.96
C GLY A 32 -1.79 -4.72 -6.48
N LEU A 33 -0.77 -4.70 -7.32
CA LEU A 33 -0.20 -5.87 -7.95
C LEU A 33 1.25 -6.03 -7.49
N LEU A 34 1.54 -7.16 -6.90
CA LEU A 34 2.91 -7.58 -6.60
C LEU A 34 3.46 -8.39 -7.78
N PHE A 35 4.75 -8.28 -8.03
CA PHE A 35 5.41 -8.90 -9.19
C PHE A 35 5.30 -10.43 -9.20
N GLN A 36 4.99 -11.06 -8.08
CA GLN A 36 4.75 -12.50 -7.98
C GLN A 36 3.33 -12.93 -8.41
N ASN A 37 2.70 -12.20 -9.35
CA ASN A 37 1.32 -12.42 -9.77
C ASN A 37 0.33 -12.41 -8.59
N THR A 38 0.51 -11.50 -7.67
CA THR A 38 -0.31 -11.40 -6.46
C THR A 38 -1.11 -10.10 -6.49
N LEU A 39 -2.41 -10.21 -6.38
CA LEU A 39 -3.30 -9.08 -6.08
C LEU A 39 -3.37 -8.92 -4.56
N ASN A 40 -3.25 -7.70 -4.08
CA ASN A 40 -3.43 -7.40 -2.66
C ASN A 40 -4.44 -6.29 -2.41
N ALA A 41 -5.02 -6.31 -1.23
CA ALA A 41 -5.84 -5.24 -0.69
C ALA A 41 -5.39 -4.99 0.76
N THR A 42 -5.18 -3.71 1.09
CA THR A 42 -4.72 -3.27 2.40
C THR A 42 -5.74 -2.31 2.99
N PHE A 43 -6.08 -2.52 4.24
CA PHE A 43 -6.87 -1.62 5.06
C PHE A 43 -6.02 -1.18 6.25
N GLY A 44 -6.00 0.12 6.56
CA GLY A 44 -5.20 0.65 7.66
C GLY A 44 -5.78 1.89 8.30
N TYR A 45 -5.20 2.22 9.43
CA TYR A 45 -5.39 3.46 10.14
C TYR A 45 -4.04 4.18 10.21
N GLU A 46 -4.00 5.42 9.73
CA GLU A 46 -2.83 6.28 9.72
C GLU A 46 -3.07 7.49 10.60
N LYS A 47 -2.12 7.76 11.51
CA LYS A 47 -2.07 8.99 12.30
C LYS A 47 -0.87 9.81 11.88
N GLU A 48 -1.12 11.03 11.42
CA GLU A 48 -0.06 11.98 11.09
C GLU A 48 0.58 12.57 12.35
N LEU A 49 1.87 12.74 12.30
CA LEU A 49 2.71 13.30 13.35
C LEU A 49 3.30 14.63 12.89
N LYS A 50 4.11 15.22 13.76
CA LYS A 50 4.89 16.42 13.40
C LYS A 50 5.79 16.15 12.18
N TYR A 51 5.98 17.20 11.36
CA TYR A 51 6.84 17.19 10.17
C TYR A 51 6.37 16.21 9.08
N ASP A 52 5.06 16.00 8.94
CA ASP A 52 4.43 15.10 7.97
C ASP A 52 4.88 13.64 8.07
N ASN A 53 5.49 13.26 9.19
CA ASN A 53 5.69 11.85 9.52
C ASN A 53 4.34 11.24 9.89
N ALA A 54 4.24 9.92 9.87
CA ALA A 54 3.04 9.23 10.30
C ALA A 54 3.33 7.85 10.89
N PHE A 55 2.36 7.33 11.63
CA PHE A 55 2.26 5.91 11.96
C PHE A 55 1.06 5.32 11.26
N GLU A 56 1.22 4.14 10.70
CA GLU A 56 0.13 3.35 10.14
C GLU A 56 0.09 1.98 10.81
N ILE A 57 -1.11 1.57 11.23
CA ILE A 57 -1.41 0.18 11.59
C ILE A 57 -2.27 -0.36 10.47
N PHE A 58 -1.90 -1.51 9.89
CA PHE A 58 -2.60 -2.04 8.75
C PHE A 58 -2.81 -3.54 8.82
N GLY A 59 -3.83 -4.00 8.12
CA GLY A 59 -4.06 -5.38 7.73
C GLY A 59 -4.10 -5.50 6.22
N GLU A 60 -3.54 -6.56 5.69
CA GLU A 60 -3.48 -6.85 4.26
C GLU A 60 -3.93 -8.27 3.99
N VAL A 61 -4.66 -8.41 2.91
CA VAL A 61 -5.00 -9.71 2.33
C VAL A 61 -4.57 -9.72 0.88
N GLY A 62 -4.13 -10.88 0.41
CA GLY A 62 -3.76 -11.02 -0.97
C GLY A 62 -3.93 -12.44 -1.47
N ASN A 63 -3.98 -12.52 -2.79
CA ASN A 63 -4.12 -13.79 -3.47
C ASN A 63 -3.11 -13.89 -4.61
N ARG A 64 -2.38 -14.98 -4.65
CA ARG A 64 -1.40 -15.27 -5.69
C ARG A 64 -2.01 -16.13 -6.78
N TRP A 65 -1.98 -15.66 -8.01
CA TRP A 65 -2.40 -16.41 -9.17
C TRP A 65 -1.28 -17.35 -9.63
N ALA A 66 -1.32 -18.58 -9.14
CA ALA A 66 -0.43 -19.64 -9.59
C ALA A 66 -1.17 -20.58 -10.54
N LYS A 67 -0.48 -21.08 -11.56
CA LYS A 67 -1.00 -22.18 -12.35
C LYS A 67 -1.03 -23.43 -11.48
N ASP A 68 -2.14 -24.13 -11.49
CA ASP A 68 -2.24 -25.44 -10.87
C ASP A 68 -1.42 -26.44 -11.70
N PRO A 69 -0.49 -27.20 -11.08
CA PRO A 69 0.33 -28.16 -11.79
C PRO A 69 -0.48 -29.28 -12.46
N GLU A 70 -1.67 -29.61 -11.94
CA GLU A 70 -2.53 -30.67 -12.49
C GLU A 70 -3.30 -30.21 -13.74
N CYS A 71 -3.78 -28.98 -13.77
CA CYS A 71 -4.58 -28.47 -14.89
C CYS A 71 -3.84 -27.49 -15.79
N GLY A 72 -2.64 -27.05 -15.45
CA GLY A 72 -1.84 -26.09 -16.20
C GLY A 72 -2.44 -24.70 -16.33
N LYS A 73 -3.60 -24.45 -15.73
CA LYS A 73 -4.35 -23.19 -15.76
C LYS A 73 -4.59 -22.68 -14.34
N VAL A 74 -4.95 -21.41 -14.21
CA VAL A 74 -5.41 -20.84 -12.95
C VAL A 74 -6.82 -21.39 -12.69
N CYS A 75 -6.94 -22.37 -11.81
CA CYS A 75 -8.23 -22.97 -11.44
C CYS A 75 -8.77 -22.33 -10.16
N ASN A 76 -10.07 -22.46 -9.95
CA ASN A 76 -10.74 -21.98 -8.74
C ASN A 76 -10.17 -22.59 -7.45
N LYS A 77 -9.75 -23.86 -7.49
CA LYS A 77 -9.06 -24.52 -6.37
C LYS A 77 -7.71 -23.87 -6.03
N SER A 78 -6.95 -23.44 -7.05
CA SER A 78 -5.66 -22.76 -6.87
C SER A 78 -5.82 -21.37 -6.29
N PHE A 79 -6.91 -20.69 -6.65
CA PHE A 79 -7.21 -19.36 -6.12
C PHE A 79 -7.37 -19.37 -4.60
N TRP A 80 -8.17 -20.26 -4.05
CA TRP A 80 -8.42 -20.36 -2.60
C TRP A 80 -7.26 -20.94 -1.80
N LYS A 81 -6.33 -21.66 -2.42
CA LYS A 81 -5.15 -22.22 -1.76
C LYS A 81 -3.97 -21.25 -1.66
N ASN A 82 -3.96 -20.16 -2.44
CA ASN A 82 -2.82 -19.27 -2.56
C ASN A 82 -3.07 -17.89 -1.93
N TYR A 83 -3.91 -17.85 -0.92
CA TYR A 83 -4.15 -16.63 -0.17
C TYR A 83 -3.07 -16.41 0.91
N TYR A 84 -2.85 -15.15 1.23
CA TYR A 84 -2.11 -14.75 2.41
C TYR A 84 -2.85 -13.62 3.11
N TRP A 85 -2.55 -13.48 4.37
CA TRP A 85 -2.90 -12.29 5.13
C TRP A 85 -1.69 -11.88 5.96
N ASN A 86 -1.54 -10.58 6.18
CA ASN A 86 -0.56 -10.05 7.10
C ASN A 86 -1.11 -8.78 7.77
N GLY A 87 -0.45 -8.37 8.82
CA GLY A 87 -0.66 -7.10 9.47
C GLY A 87 0.66 -6.56 9.97
N GLY A 88 0.72 -5.27 10.19
CA GLY A 88 1.94 -4.63 10.62
C GLY A 88 1.73 -3.22 11.12
N ILE A 89 2.83 -2.64 11.57
CA ILE A 89 2.92 -1.24 11.99
C ILE A 89 4.04 -0.60 11.19
N LEU A 90 3.74 0.51 10.53
CA LEU A 90 4.72 1.26 9.73
C LEU A 90 4.96 2.63 10.35
N TYR A 91 6.20 2.98 10.47
CA TYR A 91 6.62 4.36 10.66
C TYR A 91 6.91 4.96 9.29
N LYS A 92 6.28 6.09 8.98
CA LYS A 92 6.38 6.80 7.72
C LYS A 92 7.18 8.08 7.92
N LYS A 93 8.37 8.10 7.37
CA LYS A 93 9.26 9.26 7.40
C LYS A 93 9.03 10.12 6.19
N SER A 94 8.64 11.38 6.37
CA SER A 94 8.59 12.36 5.28
C SER A 94 9.99 12.65 4.76
N LEU A 95 10.21 12.44 3.47
CA LEU A 95 11.47 12.72 2.78
C LEU A 95 11.42 14.08 2.10
N VAL A 96 10.36 14.31 1.34
CA VAL A 96 10.16 15.56 0.58
C VAL A 96 8.69 15.93 0.64
N ARG A 97 8.46 17.22 0.80
CA ARG A 97 7.13 17.83 0.74
C ARG A 97 7.09 18.90 -0.32
N TRP A 98 6.11 18.81 -1.19
CA TRP A 98 5.67 19.89 -2.08
C TRP A 98 4.32 20.39 -1.57
N LYS A 99 3.82 21.44 -2.16
CA LYS A 99 2.55 22.08 -1.78
C LYS A 99 1.44 21.10 -1.28
N ASN A 100 1.01 20.16 -2.15
CA ASN A 100 -0.06 19.20 -1.87
C ASN A 100 0.42 17.75 -1.94
N SER A 101 1.71 17.52 -2.11
CA SER A 101 2.28 16.21 -2.30
C SER A 101 3.35 15.93 -1.27
N THR A 102 3.41 14.69 -0.81
CA THR A 102 4.43 14.25 0.12
C THR A 102 5.02 12.94 -0.38
N LEU A 103 6.34 12.83 -0.35
CA LEU A 103 7.05 11.57 -0.55
C LEU A 103 7.52 11.07 0.82
N ARG A 104 7.16 9.84 1.17
CA ARG A 104 7.51 9.20 2.44
C ARG A 104 8.28 7.91 2.21
N LEU A 105 9.13 7.58 3.17
CA LEU A 105 9.73 6.25 3.34
C LEU A 105 9.00 5.58 4.50
N ASP A 106 8.39 4.45 4.23
CA ASP A 106 7.67 3.67 5.23
C ASP A 106 8.52 2.46 5.61
N LEU A 107 8.66 2.22 6.91
CA LEU A 107 9.43 1.10 7.45
C LEU A 107 8.72 0.51 8.66
N GLY A 108 8.70 -0.81 8.74
CA GLY A 108 8.15 -1.46 9.92
C GLY A 108 8.06 -2.98 9.87
N PRO A 109 7.77 -3.60 11.02
CA PRO A 109 7.58 -5.04 11.11
C PRO A 109 6.21 -5.45 10.54
N VAL A 110 6.19 -6.65 9.97
CA VAL A 110 4.99 -7.33 9.50
C VAL A 110 4.97 -8.76 9.98
N ALA A 111 3.78 -9.28 10.24
CA ALA A 111 3.57 -10.68 10.57
C ALA A 111 2.27 -11.16 9.93
N GLY A 112 2.21 -12.44 9.56
CA GLY A 112 1.03 -12.98 8.90
C GLY A 112 1.13 -14.46 8.62
N ALA A 113 0.32 -14.92 7.68
CA ALA A 113 0.38 -16.31 7.21
C ALA A 113 0.20 -16.39 5.70
N PHE A 114 0.89 -17.33 5.08
CA PHE A 114 0.77 -17.71 3.69
C PHE A 114 0.48 -19.21 3.61
N ARG A 115 -0.66 -19.57 3.04
CA ARG A 115 -1.12 -20.96 2.95
C ARG A 115 -1.22 -21.70 4.31
N GLY A 116 -1.40 -20.97 5.39
CA GLY A 116 -1.43 -21.51 6.74
C GLY A 116 -0.10 -21.50 7.49
N ASP A 117 1.02 -21.27 6.80
CA ASP A 117 2.34 -21.14 7.43
C ASP A 117 2.57 -19.71 7.88
N TYR A 118 2.86 -19.52 9.15
CA TYR A 118 3.14 -18.20 9.70
C TYR A 118 4.48 -17.67 9.24
N PHE A 119 4.53 -16.37 9.02
CA PHE A 119 5.76 -15.66 8.73
C PHE A 119 5.88 -14.39 9.56
N PHE A 120 7.12 -13.95 9.70
CA PHE A 120 7.49 -12.68 10.27
C PHE A 120 8.44 -11.99 9.29
N GLY A 121 8.38 -10.67 9.20
CA GLY A 121 9.18 -9.94 8.24
C GLY A 121 9.23 -8.44 8.51
N ALA A 122 9.74 -7.72 7.52
CA ALA A 122 9.77 -6.27 7.50
C ALA A 122 9.22 -5.74 6.17
N GLU A 123 8.49 -4.65 6.24
CA GLU A 123 8.07 -3.87 5.08
C GLU A 123 8.93 -2.61 4.97
N GLY A 124 9.43 -2.34 3.75
CA GLY A 124 10.04 -1.08 3.37
C GLY A 124 9.39 -0.58 2.09
N SER A 125 8.85 0.63 2.09
CA SER A 125 8.14 1.16 0.93
C SER A 125 8.36 2.65 0.73
N PHE A 126 8.26 3.10 -0.53
CA PHE A 126 8.16 4.51 -0.86
C PHE A 126 6.71 4.83 -1.18
N GLU A 127 6.17 5.83 -0.49
CA GLU A 127 4.81 6.29 -0.68
C GLU A 127 4.82 7.73 -1.20
N TYR A 128 4.23 7.93 -2.37
CA TYR A 128 3.84 9.25 -2.85
C TYR A 128 2.38 9.48 -2.52
N SER A 129 2.06 10.59 -1.86
CA SER A 129 0.69 10.99 -1.56
C SER A 129 0.38 12.39 -2.08
N TYR A 130 -0.83 12.57 -2.60
CA TYR A 130 -1.37 13.84 -3.04
C TYR A 130 -2.64 14.18 -2.26
N THR A 131 -2.66 15.35 -1.60
CA THR A 131 -3.78 15.79 -0.78
C THR A 131 -4.72 16.68 -1.60
N PHE A 132 -6.00 16.30 -1.63
CA PHE A 132 -7.08 17.08 -2.23
C PHE A 132 -7.59 18.15 -1.28
N THR A 133 -8.39 19.09 -1.80
CA THR A 133 -8.97 20.20 -1.03
C THR A 133 -9.94 19.76 0.07
N ASN A 134 -10.54 18.58 -0.09
CA ASN A 134 -11.48 18.01 0.87
C ASN A 134 -10.78 17.17 1.97
N GLY A 135 -9.44 17.18 2.04
CA GLY A 135 -8.66 16.42 3.00
C GLY A 135 -8.37 14.97 2.59
N TRP A 136 -9.02 14.44 1.57
CA TRP A 136 -8.68 13.12 1.02
C TRP A 136 -7.29 13.12 0.44
N LYS A 137 -6.62 11.96 0.50
CA LYS A 137 -5.32 11.80 -0.16
C LYS A 137 -5.36 10.62 -1.12
N PHE A 138 -4.80 10.81 -2.30
CA PHE A 138 -4.43 9.73 -3.20
C PHE A 138 -3.03 9.24 -2.82
N ALA A 139 -2.82 7.94 -2.77
CA ALA A 139 -1.54 7.34 -2.46
C ALA A 139 -1.09 6.39 -3.57
N LEU A 140 0.18 6.47 -3.91
CA LEU A 140 0.89 5.50 -4.75
C LEU A 140 2.08 4.98 -3.94
N LYS A 141 2.12 3.67 -3.69
CA LYS A 141 3.16 3.06 -2.87
C LYS A 141 3.91 1.99 -3.67
N GLN A 142 5.24 2.10 -3.69
CA GLN A 142 6.12 1.03 -4.13
C GLN A 142 6.50 0.23 -2.88
N LYS A 143 6.03 -1.01 -2.83
CA LYS A 143 6.07 -1.87 -1.66
C LYS A 143 7.14 -2.94 -1.80
N ASN A 144 7.90 -3.17 -0.72
CA ASN A 144 8.85 -4.27 -0.60
C ASN A 144 8.69 -4.92 0.78
N ASN A 145 8.37 -6.19 0.80
CA ASN A 145 8.31 -7.01 2.01
C ASN A 145 9.41 -8.06 1.96
N VAL A 146 10.15 -8.18 3.05
CA VAL A 146 11.13 -9.24 3.27
C VAL A 146 10.63 -10.12 4.39
N ASN A 147 10.36 -11.39 4.08
CA ASN A 147 9.88 -12.38 5.03
C ASN A 147 11.03 -13.30 5.46
N PHE A 148 11.19 -13.51 6.75
CA PHE A 148 12.32 -14.28 7.32
C PHE A 148 11.98 -15.76 7.57
N MET A 149 10.72 -16.14 7.51
CA MET A 149 10.24 -17.51 7.75
C MET A 149 9.35 -17.93 6.58
N HIS A 150 9.74 -18.99 5.89
CA HIS A 150 9.03 -19.67 4.79
C HIS A 150 8.80 -18.94 3.44
N GLY A 151 9.02 -19.73 2.40
CA GLY A 151 8.52 -19.76 1.01
C GLY A 151 8.67 -18.53 0.13
N ASP A 152 8.07 -17.41 0.43
CA ASP A 152 8.19 -16.17 -0.33
C ASP A 152 9.00 -15.14 0.46
N THR A 153 10.32 -15.26 0.38
CA THR A 153 11.26 -14.39 1.10
C THR A 153 11.09 -12.92 0.72
N PHE A 154 10.69 -12.64 -0.51
CA PHE A 154 10.62 -11.28 -1.01
C PHE A 154 9.35 -11.03 -1.81
N ARG A 155 8.55 -10.02 -1.42
CA ARG A 155 7.37 -9.57 -2.14
C ARG A 155 7.49 -8.09 -2.43
N ASN A 156 7.44 -7.74 -3.70
CA ASN A 156 7.52 -6.35 -4.14
C ASN A 156 6.49 -6.05 -5.23
N GLY A 157 6.11 -4.79 -5.33
CA GLY A 157 5.15 -4.34 -6.33
C GLY A 157 4.67 -2.91 -6.09
N PHE A 158 3.57 -2.59 -6.72
CA PHE A 158 2.96 -1.27 -6.62
C PHE A 158 1.53 -1.37 -6.13
N THR A 159 1.17 -0.47 -5.24
CA THR A 159 -0.20 -0.31 -4.76
C THR A 159 -0.66 1.12 -4.96
N ILE A 160 -1.93 1.27 -5.24
CA ILE A 160 -2.62 2.55 -5.31
C ILE A 160 -3.73 2.57 -4.27
N GLY A 161 -4.03 3.73 -3.74
CA GLY A 161 -5.06 3.82 -2.72
C GLY A 161 -5.52 5.22 -2.43
N VAL A 162 -6.42 5.28 -1.46
CA VAL A 162 -6.98 6.52 -0.95
C VAL A 162 -6.87 6.54 0.57
N LYS A 163 -6.67 7.74 1.12
CA LYS A 163 -6.72 8.00 2.55
C LYS A 163 -7.89 8.94 2.80
N ILE A 164 -8.78 8.52 3.67
CA ILE A 164 -10.02 9.20 4.01
C ILE A 164 -9.83 9.85 5.37
N PRO A 165 -9.94 11.18 5.51
CA PRO A 165 -9.82 11.85 6.81
C PRO A 165 -10.96 11.44 7.75
N LEU A 166 -10.65 11.33 9.03
CA LEU A 166 -11.59 11.04 10.12
C LEU A 166 -12.03 12.32 10.85
#